data_0ef82a233a663d72f17ed28c6e731a13
#
_entry.id   0ef82a233a663d72f17ed28c6e731a13
#
_cell.length_a   1.000
_cell.length_b   1.000
_cell.length_c   1.000
_cell.angle_alpha   90.00
_cell.angle_beta   90.00
_cell.angle_gamma   90.00
#
_symmetry.space_group_name_H-M   'P 1'
#
loop_
_entity.id
_entity.type
_entity.pdbx_description
1 polymer ?
#
loop_
_entity_poly.entity_id
_entity_poly.type
_entity_poly.pdbx_seq_one_letter_code
_entity_poly.pdbx_strand_id
1 'polypeptide(L)'
;VYKRQENGWPDNTSYEGGWDYDTLPKLNYEGSEELYDYILGIAAKWVSAPYYVDGWRLDVAADLGHSSEFNHKFWRDFRKAVKTANPEALILAEHYGDPKDWLEKGDQWDTVMNYDAFMEPLTWFLTGMEKHSDEYIPEKKGKADDFDGAMRHFMASFQTSQLQCAMNELSNHDHSRFLTRTNGTAGRVETHGSEAAEYGVNFGIFREAVVVQMTWPGAPTVYYGDEAGAVSYTHLRAHETVL
;
A
#
# COMPACT_ATOMS: atom_id res chain seq x y z
N VAL A 1 -11.37 3.79 -24.89
CA VAL A 1 -10.39 3.53 -23.84
C VAL A 1 -10.42 4.66 -22.82
N TYR A 2 -10.19 5.89 -23.22
CA TYR A 2 -10.43 7.05 -22.37
C TYR A 2 -11.79 7.64 -22.68
N LYS A 3 -12.46 8.25 -21.71
CA LYS A 3 -13.59 9.13 -22.01
C LYS A 3 -13.05 10.18 -22.98
N ARG A 4 -13.66 10.32 -24.16
CA ARG A 4 -13.16 11.21 -25.21
C ARG A 4 -13.08 12.62 -24.65
N GLN A 5 -11.91 13.23 -24.74
CA GLN A 5 -11.72 14.62 -24.37
C GLN A 5 -12.55 15.51 -25.30
N GLU A 6 -13.34 16.40 -24.76
CA GLU A 6 -14.04 17.44 -25.52
C GLU A 6 -13.10 18.57 -25.88
N ASN A 7 -12.05 18.79 -25.10
CA ASN A 7 -10.99 19.76 -25.33
C ASN A 7 -9.71 19.06 -25.80
N GLY A 8 -8.96 19.72 -26.66
CA GLY A 8 -7.69 19.22 -27.17
C GLY A 8 -6.58 19.26 -26.09
N TRP A 9 -5.56 18.41 -26.26
CA TRP A 9 -4.34 18.50 -25.48
C TRP A 9 -3.73 19.91 -25.54
N PRO A 10 -3.28 20.51 -24.42
CA PRO A 10 -3.10 19.92 -23.09
C PRO A 10 -4.29 20.13 -22.12
N ASP A 11 -5.39 20.73 -22.55
CA ASP A 11 -6.52 21.06 -21.67
C ASP A 11 -7.36 19.81 -21.35
N ASN A 12 -7.22 19.30 -20.15
CA ASN A 12 -7.80 18.04 -19.69
C ASN A 12 -8.97 18.26 -18.72
N THR A 13 -9.89 19.15 -19.04
CA THR A 13 -10.99 19.53 -18.15
C THR A 13 -12.26 18.68 -18.32
N SER A 14 -12.26 17.71 -19.24
CA SER A 14 -13.45 16.95 -19.63
C SER A 14 -13.40 15.45 -19.31
N TYR A 15 -12.46 15.00 -18.48
CA TYR A 15 -12.40 13.62 -18.00
C TYR A 15 -12.22 13.56 -16.48
N GLU A 16 -12.59 12.43 -15.90
CA GLU A 16 -12.39 12.17 -14.48
C GLU A 16 -10.92 11.84 -14.20
N GLY A 17 -10.35 12.54 -13.25
CA GLY A 17 -8.99 12.27 -12.72
C GLY A 17 -9.06 11.55 -11.38
N GLY A 18 -8.03 10.74 -11.08
CA GLY A 18 -7.82 10.21 -9.74
C GLY A 18 -7.60 11.37 -8.77
N TRP A 19 -8.39 11.42 -7.67
CA TRP A 19 -8.36 12.51 -6.68
C TRP A 19 -8.45 13.93 -7.29
N ASP A 20 -9.21 14.08 -8.37
CA ASP A 20 -9.39 15.33 -9.11
C ASP A 20 -8.11 15.91 -9.76
N TYR A 21 -7.05 15.09 -9.90
CA TYR A 21 -5.84 15.52 -10.61
C TYR A 21 -5.97 15.33 -12.12
N ASP A 22 -5.80 16.42 -12.88
CA ASP A 22 -5.81 16.42 -14.36
C ASP A 22 -4.72 15.55 -14.99
N THR A 23 -3.67 15.24 -14.23
CA THR A 23 -2.53 14.42 -14.67
C THR A 23 -2.75 12.92 -14.47
N LEU A 24 -3.84 12.50 -13.80
CA LEU A 24 -4.14 11.12 -13.47
C LEU A 24 -5.50 10.68 -14.06
N PRO A 25 -5.64 10.59 -15.40
CA PRO A 25 -6.90 10.24 -16.03
C PRO A 25 -7.35 8.83 -15.67
N LYS A 26 -8.56 8.67 -15.15
CA LYS A 26 -9.17 7.37 -14.88
C LYS A 26 -9.56 6.68 -16.19
N LEU A 27 -9.30 5.38 -16.25
CA LEU A 27 -9.76 4.52 -17.34
C LEU A 27 -11.27 4.28 -17.22
N ASN A 28 -11.98 4.41 -18.34
CA ASN A 28 -13.43 4.24 -18.37
C ASN A 28 -13.82 2.75 -18.57
N TYR A 29 -13.69 1.95 -17.52
CA TYR A 29 -14.03 0.53 -17.55
C TYR A 29 -15.53 0.29 -17.77
N GLU A 30 -16.38 1.16 -17.23
CA GLU A 30 -17.85 1.03 -17.38
C GLU A 30 -18.34 1.34 -18.79
N GLY A 31 -17.63 2.22 -19.49
CA GLY A 31 -17.98 2.66 -20.83
C GLY A 31 -17.27 1.91 -21.96
N SER A 32 -16.44 0.91 -21.66
CA SER A 32 -15.67 0.17 -22.67
C SER A 32 -15.55 -1.31 -22.30
N GLU A 33 -16.40 -2.13 -22.88
CA GLU A 33 -16.33 -3.60 -22.76
C GLU A 33 -14.98 -4.14 -23.27
N GLU A 34 -14.47 -3.57 -24.36
CA GLU A 34 -13.15 -3.94 -24.90
C GLU A 34 -12.03 -3.70 -23.90
N LEU A 35 -12.02 -2.56 -23.19
CA LEU A 35 -11.04 -2.28 -22.15
C LEU A 35 -11.21 -3.25 -20.97
N TYR A 36 -12.45 -3.49 -20.55
CA TYR A 36 -12.77 -4.38 -19.46
C TYR A 36 -12.22 -5.78 -19.73
N ASP A 37 -12.55 -6.36 -20.86
CA ASP A 37 -12.10 -7.70 -21.26
C ASP A 37 -10.58 -7.75 -21.46
N TYR A 38 -9.98 -6.70 -22.00
CA TYR A 38 -8.55 -6.61 -22.21
C TYR A 38 -7.78 -6.68 -20.87
N ILE A 39 -8.24 -5.95 -19.86
CA ILE A 39 -7.60 -5.95 -18.52
C ILE A 39 -7.78 -7.32 -17.83
N LEU A 40 -8.97 -7.92 -17.91
CA LEU A 40 -9.17 -9.29 -17.39
C LEU A 40 -8.29 -10.31 -18.11
N GLY A 41 -8.09 -10.15 -19.43
CA GLY A 41 -7.15 -10.94 -20.21
C GLY A 41 -5.70 -10.78 -19.76
N ILE A 42 -5.26 -9.55 -19.43
CA ILE A 42 -3.94 -9.31 -18.85
C ILE A 42 -3.81 -9.98 -17.49
N ALA A 43 -4.84 -9.87 -16.65
CA ALA A 43 -4.84 -10.47 -15.32
C ALA A 43 -4.59 -11.99 -15.37
N ALA A 44 -5.25 -12.70 -16.28
CA ALA A 44 -5.06 -14.12 -16.48
C ALA A 44 -3.71 -14.47 -17.15
N LYS A 45 -3.29 -13.65 -18.14
CA LYS A 45 -2.09 -13.89 -18.93
C LYS A 45 -0.83 -13.99 -18.08
N TRP A 46 -0.60 -13.04 -17.19
CA TRP A 46 0.66 -12.96 -16.45
C TRP A 46 0.81 -14.04 -15.38
N VAL A 47 -0.29 -14.55 -14.83
CA VAL A 47 -0.25 -15.66 -13.88
C VAL A 47 -0.19 -17.04 -14.56
N SER A 48 -0.26 -17.07 -15.91
CA SER A 48 -0.22 -18.28 -16.74
C SER A 48 1.15 -18.50 -17.40
N ALA A 49 1.30 -19.66 -18.07
CA ALA A 49 2.47 -19.92 -18.91
C ALA A 49 2.65 -18.84 -20.00
N PRO A 50 3.86 -18.45 -20.36
CA PRO A 50 5.15 -18.87 -19.80
C PRO A 50 5.61 -18.03 -18.60
N TYR A 51 4.83 -17.05 -18.16
CA TYR A 51 5.24 -16.02 -17.19
C TYR A 51 5.17 -16.53 -15.75
N TYR A 52 4.06 -17.15 -15.34
CA TYR A 52 3.83 -17.71 -14.00
C TYR A 52 4.19 -16.75 -12.86
N VAL A 53 3.79 -15.47 -12.96
CA VAL A 53 3.92 -14.57 -11.81
C VAL A 53 3.03 -15.05 -10.66
N ASP A 54 3.48 -14.85 -9.41
CA ASP A 54 2.82 -15.40 -8.22
C ASP A 54 1.54 -14.64 -7.83
N GLY A 55 1.28 -13.49 -8.43
CA GLY A 55 0.07 -12.72 -8.14
C GLY A 55 0.12 -11.29 -8.63
N TRP A 56 -0.82 -10.50 -8.12
CA TRP A 56 -1.03 -9.09 -8.44
C TRP A 56 -1.01 -8.22 -7.19
N ARG A 57 -0.30 -7.11 -7.24
CA ARG A 57 -0.54 -5.93 -6.40
C ARG A 57 -1.34 -4.94 -7.20
N LEU A 58 -2.51 -4.56 -6.69
CA LEU A 58 -3.48 -3.71 -7.36
C LEU A 58 -3.38 -2.30 -6.80
N ASP A 59 -3.01 -1.36 -7.66
CA ASP A 59 -2.88 0.05 -7.33
C ASP A 59 -4.24 0.69 -7.14
N VAL A 60 -4.44 1.45 -6.06
CA VAL A 60 -5.65 2.25 -5.77
C VAL A 60 -6.95 1.46 -6.02
N ALA A 61 -6.98 0.19 -5.63
CA ALA A 61 -7.99 -0.77 -6.05
C ALA A 61 -9.43 -0.36 -5.69
N ALA A 62 -9.63 0.31 -4.55
CA ALA A 62 -10.95 0.75 -4.10
C ALA A 62 -11.55 1.88 -4.94
N ASP A 63 -10.74 2.63 -5.68
CA ASP A 63 -11.17 3.79 -6.48
C ASP A 63 -11.46 3.45 -7.95
N LEU A 64 -11.36 2.18 -8.34
CA LEU A 64 -11.64 1.74 -9.70
C LEU A 64 -13.15 1.86 -10.01
N GLY A 65 -13.47 2.44 -11.17
CA GLY A 65 -14.86 2.64 -11.64
C GLY A 65 -15.49 3.90 -11.08
N HIS A 66 -16.78 4.09 -11.37
CA HIS A 66 -17.55 5.27 -10.96
C HIS A 66 -18.60 4.97 -9.88
N SER A 67 -18.73 3.70 -9.49
CA SER A 67 -19.63 3.27 -8.44
C SER A 67 -19.06 2.11 -7.63
N SER A 68 -19.44 2.04 -6.36
CA SER A 68 -19.07 0.92 -5.48
C SER A 68 -19.58 -0.43 -6.04
N GLU A 69 -20.78 -0.45 -6.61
CA GLU A 69 -21.36 -1.66 -7.23
C GLU A 69 -20.49 -2.16 -8.38
N PHE A 70 -20.06 -1.24 -9.26
CA PHE A 70 -19.16 -1.60 -10.37
C PHE A 70 -17.79 -2.05 -9.87
N ASN A 71 -17.20 -1.34 -8.89
CA ASN A 71 -15.93 -1.71 -8.28
C ASN A 71 -15.96 -3.16 -7.78
N HIS A 72 -16.94 -3.49 -6.94
CA HIS A 72 -17.08 -4.85 -6.43
C HIS A 72 -17.35 -5.90 -7.52
N LYS A 73 -18.10 -5.56 -8.56
CA LYS A 73 -18.30 -6.45 -9.71
C LYS A 73 -16.99 -6.71 -10.43
N PHE A 74 -16.23 -5.66 -10.73
CA PHE A 74 -14.94 -5.77 -11.42
C PHE A 74 -13.96 -6.66 -10.66
N TRP A 75 -13.82 -6.49 -9.35
CA TRP A 75 -12.88 -7.31 -8.56
C TRP A 75 -13.32 -8.77 -8.44
N ARG A 76 -14.60 -9.07 -8.45
CA ARG A 76 -15.06 -10.46 -8.57
C ARG A 76 -14.70 -11.08 -9.91
N ASP A 77 -14.89 -10.35 -11.00
CA ASP A 77 -14.54 -10.83 -12.34
C ASP A 77 -13.02 -10.95 -12.52
N PHE A 78 -12.26 -10.00 -11.98
CA PHE A 78 -10.80 -10.06 -11.93
C PHE A 78 -10.31 -11.30 -11.17
N ARG A 79 -10.84 -11.52 -9.97
CA ARG A 79 -10.54 -12.74 -9.20
C ARG A 79 -10.87 -14.00 -9.98
N LYS A 80 -12.03 -14.06 -10.60
CA LYS A 80 -12.44 -15.21 -11.41
C LYS A 80 -11.44 -15.47 -12.54
N ALA A 81 -11.01 -14.44 -13.26
CA ALA A 81 -10.02 -14.55 -14.33
C ALA A 81 -8.67 -15.08 -13.81
N VAL A 82 -8.14 -14.47 -12.74
CA VAL A 82 -6.87 -14.86 -12.13
C VAL A 82 -6.92 -16.28 -11.59
N LYS A 83 -7.90 -16.60 -10.74
CA LYS A 83 -7.99 -17.93 -10.07
C LYS A 83 -8.35 -19.06 -11.03
N THR A 84 -9.00 -18.77 -12.15
CA THR A 84 -9.21 -19.77 -13.22
C THR A 84 -7.90 -20.08 -13.94
N ALA A 85 -7.07 -19.08 -14.16
CA ALA A 85 -5.78 -19.24 -14.83
C ALA A 85 -4.70 -19.85 -13.90
N ASN A 86 -4.66 -19.40 -12.65
CA ASN A 86 -3.78 -19.92 -11.61
C ASN A 86 -4.44 -19.78 -10.23
N PRO A 87 -4.98 -20.87 -9.65
CA PRO A 87 -5.67 -20.81 -8.35
C PRO A 87 -4.78 -20.41 -7.20
N GLU A 88 -3.46 -20.59 -7.31
CA GLU A 88 -2.47 -20.22 -6.27
C GLU A 88 -2.05 -18.76 -6.34
N ALA A 89 -2.33 -18.04 -7.44
CA ALA A 89 -1.91 -16.66 -7.61
C ALA A 89 -2.59 -15.75 -6.58
N LEU A 90 -1.79 -14.92 -5.88
CA LEU A 90 -2.26 -13.97 -4.86
C LEU A 90 -2.87 -12.73 -5.50
N ILE A 91 -3.93 -12.21 -4.91
CA ILE A 91 -4.52 -10.91 -5.25
C ILE A 91 -4.44 -10.00 -4.03
N LEU A 92 -3.47 -9.09 -4.04
CA LEU A 92 -3.19 -8.14 -2.97
C LEU A 92 -3.54 -6.73 -3.43
N ALA A 93 -4.37 -6.03 -2.69
CA ALA A 93 -4.78 -4.67 -3.04
C ALA A 93 -4.06 -3.61 -2.19
N GLU A 94 -3.74 -2.49 -2.82
CA GLU A 94 -3.50 -1.27 -2.08
C GLU A 94 -4.84 -0.68 -1.66
N HIS A 95 -4.99 -0.47 -0.36
CA HIS A 95 -6.18 0.13 0.23
C HIS A 95 -5.86 0.76 1.57
N TYR A 96 -6.30 2.00 1.76
CA TYR A 96 -6.29 2.70 3.04
C TYR A 96 -7.66 2.55 3.71
N GLY A 97 -7.68 2.29 5.00
CA GLY A 97 -8.91 2.08 5.77
C GLY A 97 -9.34 0.62 5.85
N ASP A 98 -10.60 0.40 6.23
CA ASP A 98 -11.14 -0.94 6.48
C ASP A 98 -11.38 -1.72 5.17
N PRO A 99 -10.65 -2.83 4.92
CA PRO A 99 -10.80 -3.61 3.69
C PRO A 99 -11.97 -4.60 3.73
N LYS A 100 -12.78 -4.59 4.79
CA LYS A 100 -13.81 -5.61 5.06
C LYS A 100 -14.74 -5.85 3.88
N ASP A 101 -15.21 -4.83 3.20
CA ASP A 101 -16.17 -4.93 2.10
C ASP A 101 -15.65 -5.75 0.91
N TRP A 102 -14.34 -5.83 0.74
CA TRP A 102 -13.67 -6.63 -0.32
C TRP A 102 -13.18 -7.99 0.18
N LEU A 103 -12.93 -8.13 1.49
CA LEU A 103 -12.36 -9.35 2.07
C LEU A 103 -13.39 -10.30 2.65
N GLU A 104 -14.50 -9.80 3.22
CA GLU A 104 -15.44 -10.57 4.04
C GLU A 104 -15.97 -11.84 3.34
N LYS A 105 -16.30 -11.72 2.05
CA LYS A 105 -16.87 -12.84 1.26
C LYS A 105 -15.80 -13.75 0.65
N GLY A 106 -14.55 -13.33 0.59
CA GLY A 106 -13.46 -14.05 -0.05
C GLY A 106 -13.60 -14.19 -1.57
N ASP A 107 -14.42 -13.33 -2.20
CA ASP A 107 -14.73 -13.38 -3.62
C ASP A 107 -14.09 -12.26 -4.45
N GLN A 108 -13.25 -11.42 -3.83
CA GLN A 108 -12.58 -10.28 -4.46
C GLN A 108 -11.06 -10.35 -4.22
N TRP A 109 -10.52 -9.57 -3.28
CA TRP A 109 -9.10 -9.63 -2.95
C TRP A 109 -8.80 -10.78 -1.99
N ASP A 110 -7.56 -11.28 -2.02
CA ASP A 110 -7.09 -12.24 -1.01
C ASP A 110 -6.61 -11.52 0.24
N THR A 111 -5.99 -10.33 0.08
CA THR A 111 -5.44 -9.54 1.18
C THR A 111 -5.15 -8.11 0.70
N VAL A 112 -4.57 -7.30 1.59
CA VAL A 112 -4.18 -5.91 1.31
C VAL A 112 -2.76 -5.59 1.81
N MET A 113 -2.21 -4.45 1.36
CA MET A 113 -1.11 -3.78 2.03
C MET A 113 -1.59 -3.38 3.43
N ASN A 114 -0.88 -3.84 4.47
CA ASN A 114 -1.38 -3.81 5.85
C ASN A 114 -1.08 -2.47 6.53
N TYR A 115 -1.69 -1.40 6.03
CA TYR A 115 -1.47 -0.06 6.58
C TYR A 115 -2.05 0.09 7.97
N ASP A 116 -3.35 -0.15 8.13
CA ASP A 116 -4.06 0.15 9.37
C ASP A 116 -3.87 -0.92 10.45
N ALA A 117 -3.75 -2.22 10.08
CA ALA A 117 -3.53 -3.29 11.03
C ALA A 117 -2.02 -3.57 11.30
N PHE A 118 -1.11 -2.75 10.77
CA PHE A 118 0.32 -2.91 11.02
C PHE A 118 1.11 -1.59 10.95
N MET A 119 1.26 -1.00 9.74
CA MET A 119 2.22 0.09 9.52
C MET A 119 1.94 1.31 10.39
N GLU A 120 0.71 1.79 10.35
CA GLU A 120 0.32 3.03 11.03
C GLU A 120 0.39 2.90 12.56
N PRO A 121 -0.24 1.89 13.20
CA PRO A 121 -0.14 1.73 14.65
C PRO A 121 1.29 1.52 15.15
N LEU A 122 2.09 0.73 14.45
CA LEU A 122 3.48 0.50 14.81
C LEU A 122 4.31 1.78 14.69
N THR A 123 4.05 2.57 13.65
CA THR A 123 4.75 3.82 13.41
C THR A 123 4.56 4.79 14.58
N TRP A 124 3.30 5.18 14.88
CA TRP A 124 3.09 6.16 15.94
C TRP A 124 3.40 5.61 17.34
N PHE A 125 3.25 4.29 17.56
CA PHE A 125 3.62 3.70 18.84
C PHE A 125 5.11 3.80 19.14
N LEU A 126 5.96 3.45 18.17
CA LEU A 126 7.41 3.47 18.36
C LEU A 126 8.02 4.86 18.18
N THR A 127 7.50 5.66 17.28
CA THR A 127 8.14 6.92 16.88
C THR A 127 7.37 8.17 17.31
N GLY A 128 6.07 8.09 17.49
CA GLY A 128 5.17 9.24 17.62
C GLY A 128 4.84 9.90 16.29
N MET A 129 5.29 9.34 15.17
CA MET A 129 5.04 9.88 13.84
C MET A 129 3.87 9.16 13.16
N GLU A 130 3.16 9.87 12.32
CA GLU A 130 2.26 9.31 11.32
C GLU A 130 3.10 8.72 10.16
N LYS A 131 2.56 7.76 9.39
CA LYS A 131 3.31 6.99 8.37
C LYS A 131 3.92 7.80 7.22
N HIS A 132 3.35 8.95 6.87
CA HIS A 132 3.90 9.87 5.86
C HIS A 132 4.93 10.86 6.44
N SER A 133 5.07 10.95 7.76
CA SER A 133 5.79 12.00 8.50
C SER A 133 5.13 13.38 8.43
N ASP A 134 3.87 13.46 8.08
CA ASP A 134 3.16 14.74 8.00
C ASP A 134 2.86 15.30 9.40
N GLU A 135 2.68 14.41 10.39
CA GLU A 135 2.32 14.81 11.74
C GLU A 135 3.14 14.07 12.82
N TYR A 136 3.49 14.79 13.87
CA TYR A 136 4.07 14.21 15.09
C TYR A 136 3.01 14.19 16.19
N ILE A 137 2.69 12.98 16.71
CA ILE A 137 1.61 12.69 17.66
C ILE A 137 2.24 12.12 18.95
N PRO A 138 2.94 12.94 19.75
CA PRO A 138 3.73 12.46 20.89
C PRO A 138 2.90 11.76 21.96
N GLU A 139 1.61 12.07 22.07
CA GLU A 139 0.69 11.45 23.00
C GLU A 139 0.40 9.99 22.70
N LYS A 140 0.62 9.51 21.48
CA LYS A 140 0.48 8.09 21.11
C LYS A 140 1.77 7.30 21.28
N LYS A 141 2.92 7.97 21.39
CA LYS A 141 4.20 7.30 21.54
C LYS A 141 4.28 6.50 22.85
N GLY A 142 4.53 5.18 22.72
CA GLY A 142 4.63 4.27 23.87
C GLY A 142 3.30 3.96 24.56
N LYS A 143 2.15 4.33 23.99
CA LYS A 143 0.83 4.01 24.53
C LYS A 143 0.40 2.61 24.14
N ALA A 144 0.75 1.63 24.98
CA ALA A 144 0.51 0.23 24.72
C ALA A 144 -0.98 -0.14 24.58
N ASP A 145 -1.85 0.49 25.38
CA ASP A 145 -3.30 0.23 25.30
C ASP A 145 -3.89 0.74 23.99
N ASP A 146 -3.46 1.91 23.52
CA ASP A 146 -3.90 2.47 22.24
C ASP A 146 -3.40 1.60 21.07
N PHE A 147 -2.14 1.14 21.15
CA PHE A 147 -1.56 0.25 20.15
C PHE A 147 -2.30 -1.09 20.08
N ASP A 148 -2.49 -1.77 21.23
CA ASP A 148 -3.22 -3.04 21.29
C ASP A 148 -4.67 -2.88 20.78
N GLY A 149 -5.33 -1.80 21.19
CA GLY A 149 -6.68 -1.47 20.74
C GLY A 149 -6.79 -1.28 19.26
N ALA A 150 -5.88 -0.51 18.65
CA ALA A 150 -5.85 -0.27 17.20
C ALA A 150 -5.56 -1.57 16.43
N MET A 151 -4.53 -2.33 16.85
CA MET A 151 -4.17 -3.60 16.21
C MET A 151 -5.33 -4.59 16.24
N ARG A 152 -6.00 -4.76 17.38
CA ARG A 152 -7.16 -5.65 17.50
C ARG A 152 -8.33 -5.21 16.63
N HIS A 153 -8.59 -3.89 16.61
CA HIS A 153 -9.68 -3.34 15.83
C HIS A 153 -9.50 -3.62 14.34
N PHE A 154 -8.36 -3.26 13.79
CA PHE A 154 -8.11 -3.41 12.35
C PHE A 154 -7.88 -4.86 11.93
N MET A 155 -7.19 -5.67 12.75
CA MET A 155 -7.03 -7.10 12.47
C MET A 155 -8.36 -7.85 12.45
N ALA A 156 -9.39 -7.38 13.12
CA ALA A 156 -10.72 -8.00 13.11
C ALA A 156 -11.45 -7.93 11.77
N SER A 157 -10.98 -7.08 10.84
CA SER A 157 -11.51 -6.99 9.47
C SER A 157 -11.03 -8.13 8.55
N PHE A 158 -10.07 -8.94 9.01
CA PHE A 158 -9.48 -10.03 8.24
C PHE A 158 -9.94 -11.40 8.74
N GLN A 159 -10.10 -12.34 7.82
CA GLN A 159 -10.03 -13.76 8.15
C GLN A 159 -8.55 -14.14 8.41
N THR A 160 -8.32 -15.19 9.20
CA THR A 160 -6.95 -15.60 9.57
C THR A 160 -6.03 -15.80 8.36
N SER A 161 -6.51 -16.48 7.32
CA SER A 161 -5.72 -16.70 6.10
C SER A 161 -5.38 -15.42 5.35
N GLN A 162 -6.30 -14.46 5.33
CA GLN A 162 -6.10 -13.16 4.71
C GLN A 162 -5.07 -12.33 5.47
N LEU A 163 -5.16 -12.33 6.81
CA LEU A 163 -4.21 -11.64 7.66
C LEU A 163 -2.79 -12.23 7.54
N GLN A 164 -2.68 -13.57 7.43
CA GLN A 164 -1.37 -14.21 7.27
C GLN A 164 -0.66 -13.84 5.96
N CYS A 165 -1.40 -13.42 4.95
CA CYS A 165 -0.86 -12.93 3.67
C CYS A 165 -0.80 -11.40 3.59
N ALA A 166 -1.31 -10.67 4.60
CA ALA A 166 -1.32 -9.22 4.60
C ALA A 166 0.12 -8.67 4.58
N MET A 167 0.36 -7.69 3.73
CA MET A 167 1.71 -7.18 3.47
C MET A 167 2.17 -6.26 4.61
N ASN A 168 2.96 -6.79 5.53
CA ASN A 168 3.54 -6.04 6.63
C ASN A 168 4.83 -5.36 6.19
N GLU A 169 4.79 -4.06 5.97
CA GLU A 169 5.94 -3.25 5.57
C GLU A 169 6.15 -2.09 6.54
N LEU A 170 7.41 -1.68 6.70
CA LEU A 170 7.78 -0.51 7.48
C LEU A 170 7.87 0.74 6.60
N SER A 171 8.28 0.57 5.37
CA SER A 171 8.50 1.62 4.37
C SER A 171 8.00 1.17 3.01
N ASN A 172 7.62 2.13 2.16
CA ASN A 172 7.36 1.91 0.74
C ASN A 172 7.59 3.20 -0.07
N HIS A 173 7.19 3.19 -1.34
CA HIS A 173 7.39 4.32 -2.25
C HIS A 173 6.47 5.53 -1.99
N ASP A 174 5.37 5.36 -1.24
CA ASP A 174 4.42 6.43 -0.91
C ASP A 174 4.63 7.02 0.48
N HIS A 175 5.38 6.31 1.33
CA HIS A 175 5.60 6.69 2.73
C HIS A 175 7.06 7.04 2.98
N SER A 176 7.29 7.89 3.99
CA SER A 176 8.65 8.12 4.46
C SER A 176 9.26 6.80 4.97
N ARG A 177 10.60 6.67 4.89
CA ARG A 177 11.24 5.49 5.45
C ARG A 177 11.06 5.43 6.96
N PHE A 178 10.86 4.23 7.50
CA PHE A 178 10.64 4.07 8.93
C PHE A 178 11.82 4.61 9.75
N LEU A 179 13.05 4.39 9.30
CA LEU A 179 14.23 4.91 9.98
C LEU A 179 14.20 6.44 10.08
N THR A 180 13.75 7.14 9.05
CA THR A 180 13.53 8.60 9.10
C THR A 180 12.50 8.98 10.14
N ARG A 181 11.37 8.28 10.23
CA ARG A 181 10.32 8.56 11.23
C ARG A 181 10.83 8.48 12.67
N THR A 182 11.90 7.71 12.92
CA THR A 182 12.49 7.59 14.27
C THR A 182 13.11 8.89 14.80
N ASN A 183 13.36 9.87 13.93
CA ASN A 183 13.91 11.18 14.35
C ASN A 183 12.85 12.12 14.94
N GLY A 184 11.56 11.80 14.81
CA GLY A 184 10.46 12.61 15.35
C GLY A 184 10.28 13.97 14.70
N THR A 185 10.84 14.18 13.50
CA THR A 185 10.73 15.46 12.76
C THR A 185 9.60 15.35 11.75
N ALA A 186 8.55 16.17 11.94
CA ALA A 186 7.44 16.24 10.98
C ALA A 186 7.89 16.94 9.70
N GLY A 187 7.36 16.47 8.57
CA GLY A 187 7.61 16.98 7.24
C GLY A 187 8.24 15.95 6.31
N ARG A 188 7.90 16.07 5.03
CA ARG A 188 8.41 15.18 3.99
C ARG A 188 9.73 15.70 3.42
N VAL A 189 10.50 14.83 2.77
CA VAL A 189 11.77 15.18 2.12
C VAL A 189 11.59 16.33 1.12
N GLU A 190 10.47 16.38 0.41
CA GLU A 190 10.14 17.45 -0.55
C GLU A 190 10.03 18.81 0.10
N THR A 191 9.63 18.87 1.37
CA THR A 191 9.42 20.12 2.11
C THR A 191 10.61 20.50 3.02
N HIS A 192 11.32 19.50 3.54
CA HIS A 192 12.37 19.70 4.55
C HIS A 192 13.78 19.29 4.06
N GLY A 193 13.87 18.72 2.86
CA GLY A 193 15.13 18.28 2.27
C GLY A 193 15.65 16.94 2.82
N SER A 194 16.58 16.36 2.10
CA SER A 194 17.16 15.03 2.44
C SER A 194 17.97 15.05 3.74
N GLU A 195 18.61 16.17 4.07
CA GLU A 195 19.39 16.27 5.31
C GLU A 195 18.52 16.10 6.57
N ALA A 196 17.30 16.65 6.56
CA ALA A 196 16.35 16.46 7.67
C ALA A 196 15.95 15.00 7.87
N ALA A 197 15.93 14.20 6.80
CA ALA A 197 15.61 12.79 6.85
C ALA A 197 16.69 11.93 7.53
N GLU A 198 17.95 12.39 7.51
CA GLU A 198 19.09 11.64 8.02
C GLU A 198 19.44 12.01 9.47
N TYR A 199 19.12 13.22 9.87
CA TYR A 199 19.58 13.75 11.16
C TYR A 199 18.74 13.20 12.31
N GLY A 200 19.41 12.70 13.35
CA GLY A 200 18.75 12.27 14.59
C GLY A 200 18.01 10.94 14.52
N VAL A 201 18.23 10.13 13.50
CA VAL A 201 17.61 8.80 13.37
C VAL A 201 18.07 7.84 14.46
N ASN A 202 17.20 6.91 14.85
CA ASN A 202 17.43 5.95 15.93
C ASN A 202 17.34 4.50 15.43
N PHE A 203 18.50 3.89 15.21
CA PHE A 203 18.61 2.48 14.81
C PHE A 203 18.08 1.49 15.85
N GLY A 204 18.06 1.86 17.14
CA GLY A 204 17.46 1.02 18.20
C GLY A 204 15.97 0.84 17.96
N ILE A 205 15.24 1.93 17.77
CA ILE A 205 13.81 1.92 17.46
C ILE A 205 13.54 1.19 16.14
N PHE A 206 14.39 1.42 15.11
CA PHE A 206 14.24 0.71 13.84
C PHE A 206 14.38 -0.82 14.00
N ARG A 207 15.36 -1.30 14.79
CA ARG A 207 15.50 -2.73 15.08
C ARG A 207 14.31 -3.31 15.82
N GLU A 208 13.72 -2.58 16.76
CA GLU A 208 12.47 -2.97 17.42
C GLU A 208 11.33 -3.14 16.41
N ALA A 209 11.18 -2.19 15.49
CA ALA A 209 10.20 -2.29 14.42
C ALA A 209 10.40 -3.51 13.53
N VAL A 210 11.66 -3.81 13.15
CA VAL A 210 12.01 -5.00 12.35
C VAL A 210 11.66 -6.29 13.11
N VAL A 211 11.91 -6.37 14.42
CA VAL A 211 11.51 -7.53 15.22
C VAL A 211 10.00 -7.72 15.17
N VAL A 212 9.22 -6.65 15.33
CA VAL A 212 7.75 -6.74 15.22
C VAL A 212 7.34 -7.15 13.80
N GLN A 213 7.92 -6.55 12.75
CA GLN A 213 7.63 -6.89 11.35
C GLN A 213 7.81 -8.39 11.07
N MET A 214 8.88 -8.98 11.57
CA MET A 214 9.23 -10.40 11.33
C MET A 214 8.43 -11.39 12.20
N THR A 215 7.75 -10.91 13.23
CA THR A 215 7.06 -11.78 14.21
C THR A 215 5.55 -11.54 14.29
N TRP A 216 5.06 -10.42 13.77
CA TRP A 216 3.63 -10.11 13.76
C TRP A 216 2.89 -10.90 12.68
N PRO A 217 1.61 -11.29 12.91
CA PRO A 217 0.81 -11.95 11.87
C PRO A 217 0.76 -11.15 10.58
N GLY A 218 1.15 -11.77 9.46
CA GLY A 218 1.24 -11.16 8.13
C GLY A 218 2.46 -11.64 7.37
N ALA A 219 2.66 -11.13 6.17
CA ALA A 219 3.81 -11.40 5.31
C ALA A 219 4.84 -10.26 5.45
N PRO A 220 5.99 -10.47 6.12
CA PRO A 220 7.02 -9.45 6.23
C PRO A 220 7.51 -9.03 4.85
N THR A 221 7.43 -7.74 4.55
CA THR A 221 7.83 -7.17 3.26
C THR A 221 8.88 -6.11 3.49
N VAL A 222 10.10 -6.36 3.01
CA VAL A 222 11.23 -5.44 3.17
C VAL A 222 11.29 -4.51 1.96
N TYR A 223 11.10 -3.21 2.20
CA TYR A 223 11.32 -2.22 1.15
C TYR A 223 12.83 -2.07 0.90
N TYR A 224 13.22 -2.03 -0.38
CA TYR A 224 14.64 -1.97 -0.74
C TYR A 224 15.37 -0.84 -0.01
N GLY A 225 16.56 -1.13 0.49
CA GLY A 225 17.39 -0.20 1.26
C GLY A 225 17.07 -0.15 2.76
N ASP A 226 15.94 -0.65 3.24
CA ASP A 226 15.68 -0.74 4.68
C ASP A 226 16.71 -1.67 5.35
N GLU A 227 17.09 -2.77 4.70
CA GLU A 227 18.15 -3.68 5.14
C GLU A 227 19.53 -3.00 5.27
N ALA A 228 19.74 -1.91 4.52
CA ALA A 228 20.97 -1.10 4.56
C ALA A 228 20.83 0.17 5.42
N GLY A 229 19.67 0.38 6.07
CA GLY A 229 19.42 1.58 6.88
C GLY A 229 19.24 2.85 6.07
N ALA A 230 18.65 2.77 4.88
CA ALA A 230 18.34 3.94 4.07
C ALA A 230 17.34 4.87 4.77
N VAL A 231 17.54 6.19 4.65
CA VAL A 231 16.76 7.24 5.33
C VAL A 231 15.97 8.15 4.39
N SER A 232 16.23 8.11 3.07
CA SER A 232 15.50 8.90 2.10
C SER A 232 15.33 8.14 0.79
N TYR A 233 14.47 8.64 -0.10
CA TYR A 233 14.21 8.03 -1.41
C TYR A 233 15.48 7.80 -2.25
N THR A 234 16.53 8.61 -2.07
CA THR A 234 17.70 8.67 -2.94
C THR A 234 19.03 8.44 -2.24
N HIS A 235 19.08 8.33 -0.93
CA HIS A 235 20.34 8.16 -0.19
C HIS A 235 20.45 6.79 0.45
N LEU A 236 21.02 5.87 -0.30
CA LEU A 236 21.88 4.84 0.27
C LEU A 236 23.13 5.58 0.78
N ARG A 237 23.37 5.60 2.09
CA ARG A 237 24.69 6.02 2.61
C ARG A 237 25.74 5.08 2.02
N ALA A 238 26.42 5.55 1.00
CA ALA A 238 27.47 4.79 0.30
C ALA A 238 28.67 4.43 1.18
N HIS A 239 28.67 4.75 2.48
CA HIS A 239 29.82 4.65 3.36
C HIS A 239 29.59 3.98 4.71
N GLU A 240 28.41 3.43 5.00
CA GLU A 240 28.19 2.68 6.24
C GLU A 240 27.92 1.19 6.02
N THR A 241 28.70 0.56 5.16
CA THR A 241 28.97 -0.88 5.23
C THR A 241 30.09 -1.11 6.24
N VAL A 242 29.85 -0.79 7.49
CA VAL A 242 30.67 -1.31 8.58
C VAL A 242 29.74 -1.87 9.64
N LEU A 243 29.64 -3.16 9.60
CA LEU A 243 29.16 -4.00 10.69
C LEU A 243 30.01 -3.82 11.93
#